data_a70624684b604619a9ce3012adaa14bc
#
_entry.id   a70624684b604619a9ce3012adaa14bc
#
_cell.length_a   1.000
_cell.length_b   1.000
_cell.length_c   1.000
_cell.angle_alpha   90.00
_cell.angle_beta   90.00
_cell.angle_gamma   90.00
#
_symmetry.space_group_name_H-M   'P 1'
#
loop_
_entity.id
_entity.type
_entity.pdbx_description
1 polymer ?
#
loop_
_entity_poly.entity_id
_entity_poly.type
_entity_poly.pdbx_seq_one_letter_code
_entity_poly.pdbx_strand_id
1 'polypeptide(L)'
;ELSFNLLFDLYFSKSSVLYNEWLSKGYINETFSANFTQERDYAFILIGGDQDDYRLLQKTIFDFIEHIDDLVIEQEDFERIKRKTIGNFINSYNSPESIANSFSRYYFEGICSFELVDYVSKITIADLNEVKKYFNKEYASTYIVKKDK
;
A
#
# COMPACT_ATOMS: atom_id res chain seq x y z
N GLU A 1 3.92 -4.04 -8.67
CA GLU A 1 2.87 -4.32 -7.68
C GLU A 1 3.46 -4.63 -6.30
N LEU A 2 4.31 -5.65 -6.16
CA LEU A 2 4.81 -6.10 -4.85
C LEU A 2 5.53 -4.98 -4.06
N SER A 3 6.35 -4.17 -4.73
CA SER A 3 7.03 -3.04 -4.08
C SER A 3 6.05 -1.98 -3.58
N PHE A 4 4.95 -1.70 -4.31
CA PHE A 4 3.88 -0.83 -3.83
C PHE A 4 3.18 -1.40 -2.60
N ASN A 5 2.85 -2.69 -2.62
CA ASN A 5 2.20 -3.34 -1.48
C ASN A 5 3.08 -3.29 -0.22
N LEU A 6 4.40 -3.50 -0.37
CA LEU A 6 5.36 -3.35 0.74
C LEU A 6 5.43 -1.90 1.24
N LEU A 7 5.44 -0.92 0.32
CA LEU A 7 5.47 0.50 0.68
C LEU A 7 4.19 0.91 1.43
N PHE A 8 3.02 0.43 0.99
CA PHE A 8 1.75 0.69 1.66
C PHE A 8 1.67 0.04 3.03
N ASP A 9 2.14 -1.20 3.16
CA ASP A 9 2.23 -1.85 4.47
C ASP A 9 3.17 -1.09 5.42
N LEU A 10 4.26 -0.52 4.87
CA LEU A 10 5.23 0.26 5.64
C LEU A 10 4.61 1.54 6.21
N TYR A 11 3.86 2.28 5.40
CA TYR A 11 3.33 3.59 5.79
C TYR A 11 1.90 3.56 6.30
N PHE A 12 1.04 2.70 5.77
CA PHE A 12 -0.40 2.75 6.01
C PHE A 12 -0.99 1.53 6.70
N SER A 13 -0.19 0.51 7.04
CA SER A 13 -0.72 -0.57 7.87
C SER A 13 -0.98 -0.09 9.30
N LYS A 14 -1.95 -0.69 9.99
CA LYS A 14 -2.29 -0.37 11.39
C LYS A 14 -1.11 -0.52 12.37
N SER A 15 -0.05 -1.20 11.97
CA SER A 15 1.19 -1.35 12.73
C SER A 15 2.26 -0.32 12.39
N SER A 16 2.03 0.55 11.41
CA SER A 16 3.02 1.56 11.01
C SER A 16 3.02 2.76 11.97
N VAL A 17 4.17 3.38 12.10
CA VAL A 17 4.34 4.59 12.93
C VAL A 17 3.47 5.72 12.37
N LEU A 18 3.50 5.92 11.05
CA LEU A 18 2.76 7.00 10.39
C LEU A 18 1.25 6.87 10.58
N TYR A 19 0.70 5.65 10.37
CA TYR A 19 -0.73 5.40 10.58
C TYR A 19 -1.15 5.73 12.01
N ASN A 20 -0.38 5.26 13.01
CA ASN A 20 -0.69 5.49 14.42
C ASN A 20 -0.54 6.96 14.81
N GLU A 21 0.42 7.67 14.24
CA GLU A 21 0.58 9.11 14.42
C GLU A 21 -0.65 9.86 13.88
N TRP A 22 -1.07 9.57 12.65
CA TRP A 22 -2.24 10.21 12.03
C TRP A 22 -3.54 9.89 12.78
N LEU A 23 -3.68 8.65 13.24
CA LEU A 23 -4.83 8.23 14.04
C LEU A 23 -4.87 8.98 15.39
N SER A 24 -3.75 9.07 16.09
CA SER A 24 -3.66 9.77 17.39
C SER A 24 -3.91 11.27 17.29
N LYS A 25 -3.56 11.89 16.16
CA LYS A 25 -3.84 13.30 15.87
C LYS A 25 -5.25 13.55 15.32
N GLY A 26 -6.04 12.49 15.09
CA GLY A 26 -7.37 12.59 14.52
C GLY A 26 -7.40 12.98 13.04
N TYR A 27 -6.27 12.84 12.32
CA TYR A 27 -6.20 13.11 10.89
C TYR A 27 -6.91 12.04 10.07
N ILE A 28 -6.91 10.82 10.57
CA ILE A 28 -7.60 9.65 10.03
C ILE A 28 -8.39 8.95 11.14
N ASN A 29 -9.24 8.03 10.74
CA ASN A 29 -9.92 7.09 11.63
C ASN A 29 -9.73 5.64 11.15
N GLU A 30 -10.43 4.71 11.76
CA GLU A 30 -10.29 3.26 11.46
C GLU A 30 -10.75 2.86 10.05
N THR A 31 -11.49 3.72 9.35
CA THR A 31 -11.95 3.47 7.96
C THR A 31 -10.87 3.81 6.93
N PHE A 32 -9.78 4.47 7.36
CA PHE A 32 -8.68 4.85 6.47
C PHE A 32 -8.05 3.63 5.82
N SER A 33 -7.87 3.71 4.52
CA SER A 33 -7.23 2.68 3.71
C SER A 33 -6.38 3.29 2.60
N ALA A 34 -5.38 2.56 2.19
CA ALA A 34 -4.56 2.86 1.03
C ALA A 34 -4.37 1.57 0.23
N ASN A 35 -4.65 1.64 -1.06
CA ASN A 35 -4.60 0.49 -1.95
C ASN A 35 -3.93 0.86 -3.27
N PHE A 36 -3.22 -0.09 -3.83
CA PHE A 36 -2.68 -0.03 -5.19
C PHE A 36 -3.40 -1.06 -6.05
N THR A 37 -3.89 -0.62 -7.18
CA THR A 37 -4.48 -1.49 -8.19
C THR A 37 -3.64 -1.39 -9.45
N GLN A 38 -3.26 -2.54 -9.98
CA GLN A 38 -2.54 -2.66 -11.24
C GLN A 38 -3.23 -3.71 -12.10
N GLU A 39 -3.57 -3.33 -13.29
CA GLU A 39 -4.07 -4.18 -14.36
C GLU A 39 -3.12 -4.07 -15.57
N ARG A 40 -3.44 -4.76 -16.64
CA ARG A 40 -2.56 -4.81 -17.82
C ARG A 40 -2.27 -3.44 -18.43
N ASP A 41 -3.28 -2.57 -18.48
CA ASP A 41 -3.22 -1.32 -19.24
C ASP A 41 -3.34 -0.07 -18.36
N TYR A 42 -3.57 -0.24 -17.05
CA TYR A 42 -3.66 0.87 -16.10
C TYR A 42 -3.22 0.48 -14.70
N ALA A 43 -2.84 1.50 -13.95
CA ALA A 43 -2.62 1.37 -12.51
C ALA A 43 -3.05 2.67 -11.81
N PHE A 44 -3.51 2.55 -10.57
CA PHE A 44 -3.83 3.70 -9.76
C PHE A 44 -3.65 3.42 -8.27
N ILE A 45 -3.46 4.50 -7.53
CA ILE A 45 -3.39 4.51 -6.07
C ILE A 45 -4.69 5.11 -5.55
N LEU A 46 -5.34 4.43 -4.60
CA LEU A 46 -6.50 4.93 -3.90
C LEU A 46 -6.17 5.09 -2.42
N ILE A 47 -6.24 6.32 -1.91
CA ILE A 47 -6.01 6.62 -0.49
C ILE A 47 -7.21 7.41 0.01
N GLY A 48 -7.83 6.98 1.12
CA GLY A 48 -8.97 7.66 1.68
C GLY A 48 -9.58 6.94 2.87
N GLY A 49 -10.72 7.47 3.31
CA GLY A 49 -11.51 6.98 4.42
C GLY A 49 -12.63 7.96 4.74
N ASP A 50 -13.48 7.58 5.68
CA ASP A 50 -14.52 8.48 6.18
C ASP A 50 -13.91 9.48 7.15
N GLN A 51 -14.23 10.75 7.02
CA GLN A 51 -13.77 11.80 7.94
C GLN A 51 -14.77 12.95 7.94
N ASP A 52 -15.12 13.45 9.12
CA ASP A 52 -16.02 14.61 9.26
C ASP A 52 -15.38 15.85 8.64
N ASP A 53 -14.08 16.07 8.88
CA ASP A 53 -13.30 17.11 8.21
C ASP A 53 -12.51 16.52 7.03
N TYR A 54 -13.18 16.40 5.88
CA TYR A 54 -12.57 15.92 4.67
C TYR A 54 -11.39 16.79 4.19
N ARG A 55 -11.36 18.09 4.53
CA ARG A 55 -10.28 19.00 4.13
C ARG A 55 -9.01 18.68 4.89
N LEU A 56 -9.14 18.31 6.16
CA LEU A 56 -8.02 17.87 6.98
C LEU A 56 -7.43 16.57 6.41
N LEU A 57 -8.28 15.58 6.09
CA LEU A 57 -7.82 14.33 5.46
C LEU A 57 -7.13 14.58 4.12
N GLN A 58 -7.76 15.39 3.25
CA GLN A 58 -7.18 15.75 1.95
C GLN A 58 -5.81 16.41 2.11
N LYS A 59 -5.71 17.39 3.00
CA LYS A 59 -4.45 18.08 3.28
C LYS A 59 -3.38 17.09 3.76
N THR A 60 -3.72 16.23 4.71
CA THR A 60 -2.78 15.22 5.26
C THR A 60 -2.24 14.29 4.18
N ILE A 61 -3.12 13.82 3.27
CA ILE A 61 -2.71 12.96 2.15
C ILE A 61 -1.81 13.73 1.17
N PHE A 62 -2.15 14.97 0.84
CA PHE A 62 -1.34 15.76 -0.09
C PHE A 62 0.01 16.17 0.52
N ASP A 63 0.05 16.51 1.81
CA ASP A 63 1.29 16.79 2.53
C ASP A 63 2.19 15.53 2.52
N PHE A 64 1.62 14.34 2.71
CA PHE A 64 2.35 13.07 2.59
C PHE A 64 2.92 12.87 1.18
N ILE A 65 2.13 13.08 0.14
CA ILE A 65 2.57 12.93 -1.26
C ILE A 65 3.71 13.90 -1.58
N GLU A 66 3.65 15.14 -1.09
CA GLU A 66 4.69 16.15 -1.33
C GLU A 66 6.02 15.82 -0.62
N HIS A 67 5.98 15.10 0.49
CA HIS A 67 7.17 14.83 1.31
C HIS A 67 7.55 13.34 1.36
N ILE A 68 6.93 12.50 0.52
CA ILE A 68 7.19 11.05 0.55
C ILE A 68 8.67 10.72 0.25
N ASP A 69 9.33 11.51 -0.57
CA ASP A 69 10.74 11.32 -0.91
C ASP A 69 11.67 11.61 0.28
N ASP A 70 11.24 12.49 1.20
CA ASP A 70 11.99 12.83 2.42
C ASP A 70 11.88 11.74 3.50
N LEU A 71 10.90 10.84 3.38
CA LEU A 71 10.68 9.78 4.36
C LEU A 71 11.72 8.68 4.21
N VAL A 72 12.54 8.53 5.23
CA VAL A 72 13.54 7.47 5.28
C VAL A 72 12.86 6.12 5.55
N ILE A 73 13.27 5.10 4.83
CA ILE A 73 12.84 3.72 5.06
C ILE A 73 13.89 3.05 5.94
N GLU A 74 13.54 2.83 7.20
CA GLU A 74 14.41 2.16 8.14
C GLU A 74 14.56 0.67 7.79
N GLN A 75 15.79 0.17 7.85
CA GLN A 75 16.10 -1.22 7.49
C GLN A 75 15.29 -2.23 8.32
N GLU A 76 15.13 -1.97 9.60
CA GLU A 76 14.39 -2.86 10.52
C GLU A 76 12.92 -2.96 10.14
N ASP A 77 12.27 -1.83 9.83
CA ASP A 77 10.87 -1.79 9.41
C ASP A 77 10.68 -2.47 8.05
N PHE A 78 11.59 -2.21 7.11
CA PHE A 78 11.58 -2.89 5.81
C PHE A 78 11.66 -4.40 5.96
N GLU A 79 12.61 -4.92 6.74
CA GLU A 79 12.77 -6.35 6.97
C GLU A 79 11.56 -6.95 7.71
N ARG A 80 10.96 -6.22 8.63
CA ARG A 80 9.74 -6.63 9.34
C ARG A 80 8.57 -6.81 8.37
N ILE A 81 8.32 -5.83 7.50
CA ILE A 81 7.23 -5.88 6.52
C ILE A 81 7.49 -6.97 5.48
N LYS A 82 8.71 -7.11 5.01
CA LYS A 82 9.12 -8.14 4.08
C LYS A 82 8.86 -9.56 4.63
N ARG A 83 9.25 -9.82 5.88
CA ARG A 83 8.97 -11.09 6.57
C ARG A 83 7.48 -11.34 6.75
N LYS A 84 6.70 -10.30 7.12
CA LYS A 84 5.23 -10.37 7.22
C LYS A 84 4.63 -10.79 5.88
N THR A 85 5.03 -10.17 4.79
CA THR A 85 4.51 -10.45 3.44
C THR A 85 4.84 -11.87 2.99
N ILE A 86 6.08 -12.31 3.20
CA ILE A 86 6.49 -13.70 2.93
C ILE A 86 5.65 -14.68 3.77
N GLY A 87 5.48 -14.41 5.07
CA GLY A 87 4.65 -15.22 5.95
C GLY A 87 3.20 -15.33 5.48
N ASN A 88 2.62 -14.23 4.97
CA ASN A 88 1.27 -14.23 4.42
C ASN A 88 1.17 -15.10 3.16
N PHE A 89 2.13 -15.04 2.25
CA PHE A 89 2.15 -15.91 1.07
C PHE A 89 2.25 -17.39 1.47
N ILE A 90 3.17 -17.73 2.36
CA ILE A 90 3.32 -19.12 2.84
C ILE A 90 2.01 -19.59 3.51
N ASN A 91 1.38 -18.75 4.33
CA ASN A 91 0.13 -19.10 4.99
C ASN A 91 -1.03 -19.29 4.00
N SER A 92 -1.05 -18.52 2.90
CA SER A 92 -2.08 -18.66 1.87
C SER A 92 -2.05 -20.02 1.17
N TYR A 93 -0.90 -20.70 1.15
CA TYR A 93 -0.76 -22.06 0.60
C TYR A 93 -1.47 -23.14 1.45
N ASN A 94 -1.95 -22.83 2.63
CA ASN A 94 -2.77 -23.75 3.43
C ASN A 94 -4.25 -23.81 2.94
N SER A 95 -4.66 -22.94 2.03
CA SER A 95 -6.00 -22.89 1.47
C SER A 95 -6.00 -23.24 -0.02
N PRO A 96 -6.62 -24.37 -0.43
CA PRO A 96 -6.74 -24.73 -1.85
C PRO A 96 -7.44 -23.65 -2.69
N GLU A 97 -8.42 -22.96 -2.13
CA GLU A 97 -9.11 -21.86 -2.78
C GLU A 97 -8.14 -20.66 -3.01
N SER A 98 -7.36 -20.30 -2.00
CA SER A 98 -6.35 -19.23 -2.14
C SER A 98 -5.29 -19.58 -3.18
N ILE A 99 -4.85 -20.85 -3.23
CA ILE A 99 -3.91 -21.33 -4.24
C ILE A 99 -4.53 -21.20 -5.63
N ALA A 100 -5.76 -21.69 -5.84
CA ALA A 100 -6.43 -21.64 -7.13
C ALA A 100 -6.62 -20.20 -7.63
N ASN A 101 -7.09 -19.31 -6.76
CA ASN A 101 -7.29 -17.90 -7.10
C ASN A 101 -5.98 -17.18 -7.42
N SER A 102 -4.96 -17.36 -6.61
CA SER A 102 -3.63 -16.76 -6.83
C SER A 102 -3.00 -17.31 -8.11
N PHE A 103 -3.05 -18.64 -8.30
CA PHE A 103 -2.50 -19.26 -9.50
C PHE A 103 -3.18 -18.73 -10.77
N SER A 104 -4.52 -18.69 -10.79
CA SER A 104 -5.26 -18.19 -11.95
C SER A 104 -4.93 -16.74 -12.27
N ARG A 105 -4.91 -15.88 -11.26
CA ARG A 105 -4.59 -14.45 -11.42
C ARG A 105 -3.20 -14.27 -12.05
N TYR A 106 -2.18 -14.82 -11.43
CA TYR A 106 -0.78 -14.61 -11.87
C TYR A 106 -0.43 -15.36 -13.15
N TYR A 107 -1.10 -16.49 -13.44
CA TYR A 107 -0.91 -17.23 -14.67
C TYR A 107 -1.21 -16.40 -15.93
N PHE A 108 -2.29 -15.61 -15.91
CA PHE A 108 -2.63 -14.72 -17.02
C PHE A 108 -1.66 -13.53 -17.17
N GLU A 109 -0.90 -13.22 -16.13
CA GLU A 109 0.17 -12.23 -16.15
C GLU A 109 1.54 -12.84 -16.53
N GLY A 110 1.58 -14.16 -16.78
CA GLY A 110 2.82 -14.88 -17.11
C GLY A 110 3.73 -15.11 -15.90
N ILE A 111 3.19 -15.03 -14.68
CA ILE A 111 3.92 -15.18 -13.42
C ILE A 111 3.49 -16.48 -12.73
N CYS A 112 4.46 -17.24 -12.22
CA CYS A 112 4.18 -18.39 -11.35
C CYS A 112 3.91 -17.91 -9.93
N SER A 113 2.70 -18.13 -9.40
CA SER A 113 2.32 -17.68 -8.05
C SER A 113 3.20 -18.27 -6.94
N PHE A 114 3.81 -19.43 -7.16
CA PHE A 114 4.73 -20.04 -6.19
C PHE A 114 6.10 -19.36 -6.13
N GLU A 115 6.44 -18.53 -7.12
CA GLU A 115 7.68 -17.76 -7.14
C GLU A 115 7.54 -16.38 -6.44
N LEU A 116 6.33 -16.01 -5.98
CA LEU A 116 6.09 -14.72 -5.34
C LEU A 116 6.96 -14.50 -4.09
N VAL A 117 7.21 -15.55 -3.32
CA VAL A 117 8.11 -15.50 -2.16
C VAL A 117 9.53 -15.13 -2.59
N ASP A 118 10.02 -15.72 -3.70
CA ASP A 118 11.34 -15.42 -4.23
C ASP A 118 11.41 -13.98 -4.76
N TYR A 119 10.36 -13.50 -5.44
CA TYR A 119 10.28 -12.11 -5.89
C TYR A 119 10.32 -11.15 -4.71
N VAL A 120 9.49 -11.36 -3.67
CA VAL A 120 9.52 -10.51 -2.47
C VAL A 120 10.87 -10.56 -1.78
N SER A 121 11.52 -11.73 -1.72
CA SER A 121 12.85 -11.88 -1.09
C SER A 121 13.93 -11.01 -1.74
N LYS A 122 13.81 -10.74 -3.03
CA LYS A 122 14.77 -9.95 -3.82
C LYS A 122 14.50 -8.45 -3.78
N ILE A 123 13.31 -8.01 -3.33
CA ILE A 123 13.00 -6.57 -3.22
C ILE A 123 13.93 -5.91 -2.21
N THR A 124 14.39 -4.73 -2.57
CA THR A 124 15.31 -3.89 -1.78
C THR A 124 14.64 -2.57 -1.39
N ILE A 125 15.24 -1.82 -0.45
CA ILE A 125 14.81 -0.45 -0.14
C ILE A 125 14.92 0.46 -1.37
N ALA A 126 15.89 0.22 -2.24
CA ALA A 126 16.01 0.99 -3.49
C ALA A 126 14.78 0.82 -4.39
N ASP A 127 14.21 -0.40 -4.47
CA ASP A 127 12.99 -0.65 -5.24
C ASP A 127 11.78 0.07 -4.63
N LEU A 128 11.72 0.20 -3.30
CA LEU A 128 10.67 0.98 -2.63
C LEU A 128 10.84 2.48 -2.89
N ASN A 129 12.05 3.00 -2.88
CA ASN A 129 12.31 4.40 -3.21
C ASN A 129 11.99 4.69 -4.69
N GLU A 130 12.21 3.74 -5.60
CA GLU A 130 11.83 3.89 -6.99
C GLU A 130 10.32 4.04 -7.20
N VAL A 131 9.48 3.36 -6.40
CA VAL A 131 8.02 3.48 -6.54
C VAL A 131 7.46 4.74 -5.89
N LYS A 132 8.19 5.44 -5.01
CA LYS A 132 7.77 6.73 -4.44
C LYS A 132 7.51 7.79 -5.52
N LYS A 133 8.26 7.79 -6.62
CA LYS A 133 8.11 8.74 -7.74
C LYS A 133 6.72 8.74 -8.40
N TYR A 134 5.94 7.68 -8.19
CA TYR A 134 4.57 7.61 -8.70
C TYR A 134 3.55 8.36 -7.82
N PHE A 135 3.96 8.77 -6.63
CA PHE A 135 3.16 9.65 -5.77
C PHE A 135 3.35 11.10 -6.22
N ASN A 136 2.55 11.51 -7.20
CA ASN A 136 2.63 12.85 -7.77
C ASN A 136 1.28 13.55 -7.68
N LYS A 137 1.24 14.69 -7.00
CA LYS A 137 0.04 15.51 -6.78
C LYS A 137 -0.57 16.04 -8.09
N GLU A 138 0.23 16.23 -9.13
CA GLU A 138 -0.26 16.69 -10.43
C GLU A 138 -1.20 15.70 -11.12
N TYR A 139 -1.04 14.40 -10.80
CA TYR A 139 -1.89 13.33 -11.32
C TYR A 139 -2.95 12.87 -10.31
N ALA A 140 -3.05 13.56 -9.18
CA ALA A 140 -4.02 13.23 -8.15
C ALA A 140 -5.37 13.91 -8.40
N SER A 141 -6.45 13.19 -8.17
CA SER A 141 -7.80 13.73 -8.13
C SER A 141 -8.46 13.39 -6.80
N THR A 142 -9.36 14.27 -6.35
CA THR A 142 -10.10 14.06 -5.11
C THR A 142 -11.58 13.86 -5.42
N TYR A 143 -12.14 12.80 -4.85
CA TYR A 143 -13.58 12.55 -4.88
C TYR A 143 -14.12 12.56 -3.44
N ILE A 144 -15.23 13.30 -3.22
CA ILE A 144 -15.81 13.48 -1.89
C ILE A 144 -17.31 13.17 -1.96
N VAL A 145 -17.73 12.20 -1.15
CA VAL A 145 -19.15 11.91 -0.91
C VAL A 145 -19.56 12.63 0.36
N LYS A 146 -20.55 13.50 0.26
CA LYS A 146 -21.11 14.22 1.40
C LYS A 146 -22.45 13.62 1.77
N LYS A 147 -22.73 13.57 3.08
CA LYS A 147 -24.07 13.23 3.57
C LYS A 147 -25.04 14.32 3.14
N ASP A 148 -26.14 13.95 2.52
CA ASP A 148 -27.24 14.87 2.27
C ASP A 148 -27.79 15.41 3.60
N LYS A 149 -28.10 16.70 3.60
CA LYS A 149 -28.68 17.37 4.78
C LYS A 149 -30.12 16.99 5.00
#